data_4cb566819c248b5fb3f0923614630a9e
#
_entry.id   4cb566819c248b5fb3f0923614630a9e
#
_cell.length_a   1.000
_cell.length_b   1.000
_cell.length_c   1.000
_cell.angle_alpha   90.00
_cell.angle_beta   90.00
_cell.angle_gamma   90.00
#
_symmetry.space_group_name_H-M   'P 1'
#
loop_
_entity.id
_entity.type
_entity.pdbx_description
1 polymer ?
#
loop_
_entity_poly.entity_id
_entity_poly.type
_entity_poly.pdbx_seq_one_letter_code
_entity_poly.pdbx_strand_id
1 'polypeptide(L)'
;MQLTSKQESILNFIEDFRRREGCSPSIPEIQREFGIRSPNGVAGHLKALEAKGVIRRAQRGSRSIDLVVQVPLLGSIAAGLPQPTEGVGEDGGGGGDLPYVDMENLGLRPKRGMYALRVRGDSMKDAAILEGDIVLVEAAPQPKAGQIVVALIDGETTLKRLVHQRGRWYLKAENAAYPELVPKADLVIQGVVKMVLRQID
;
A
#
# COMPACT_ATOMS: atom_id res chain seq x y z
N MET A 1 -13.27 -0.58 6.84
CA MET A 1 -13.92 0.19 7.96
C MET A 1 -13.68 1.69 7.77
N GLN A 2 -14.72 2.53 7.78
CA GLN A 2 -14.54 3.99 7.65
C GLN A 2 -14.25 4.62 9.03
N LEU A 3 -13.27 5.54 9.07
CA LEU A 3 -13.04 6.40 10.21
C LEU A 3 -14.07 7.54 10.21
N THR A 4 -14.48 8.00 11.41
CA THR A 4 -15.21 9.28 11.50
C THR A 4 -14.25 10.43 11.27
N SER A 5 -14.75 11.61 10.85
CA SER A 5 -13.91 12.80 10.62
C SER A 5 -13.04 13.14 11.83
N LYS A 6 -13.56 12.99 13.06
CA LYS A 6 -12.81 13.24 14.30
C LYS A 6 -11.71 12.21 14.52
N GLN A 7 -11.99 10.93 14.27
CA GLN A 7 -10.99 9.85 14.36
C GLN A 7 -9.88 10.04 13.34
N GLU A 8 -10.24 10.45 12.13
CA GLU A 8 -9.28 10.75 11.07
C GLU A 8 -8.37 11.93 11.43
N SER A 9 -8.93 13.01 11.97
CA SER A 9 -8.15 14.16 12.44
C SER A 9 -7.17 13.76 13.56
N ILE A 10 -7.60 12.94 14.52
CA ILE A 10 -6.75 12.47 15.62
C ILE A 10 -5.63 11.55 15.06
N LEU A 11 -5.93 10.66 14.14
CA LEU A 11 -4.92 9.80 13.50
C LEU A 11 -3.87 10.64 12.75
N ASN A 12 -4.30 11.60 11.93
CA ASN A 12 -3.41 12.50 11.21
C ASN A 12 -2.50 13.29 12.17
N PHE A 13 -3.07 13.77 13.29
CA PHE A 13 -2.27 14.46 14.31
C PHE A 13 -1.21 13.55 14.93
N ILE A 14 -1.54 12.30 15.24
CA ILE A 14 -0.59 11.32 15.77
C ILE A 14 0.54 11.08 14.76
N GLU A 15 0.21 10.93 13.48
CA GLU A 15 1.18 10.77 12.40
C GLU A 15 2.12 11.97 12.27
N ASP A 16 1.57 13.18 12.23
CA ASP A 16 2.33 14.42 12.09
C ASP A 16 3.19 14.70 13.32
N PHE A 17 2.68 14.43 14.51
CA PHE A 17 3.42 14.57 15.76
C PHE A 17 4.63 13.63 15.78
N ARG A 18 4.43 12.35 15.44
CA ARG A 18 5.54 11.38 15.34
C ARG A 18 6.57 11.78 14.31
N ARG A 19 6.16 12.40 13.20
CA ARG A 19 7.08 12.88 12.16
C ARG A 19 7.96 14.01 12.65
N ARG A 20 7.41 14.93 13.46
CA ARG A 20 8.14 16.10 13.99
C ARG A 20 8.99 15.75 15.20
N GLU A 21 8.41 15.04 16.16
CA GLU A 21 8.99 14.84 17.50
C GLU A 21 9.70 13.49 17.66
N GLY A 22 9.61 12.59 16.68
CA GLY A 22 10.21 11.24 16.75
C GLY A 22 9.50 10.27 17.70
N CYS A 23 8.44 10.70 18.41
CA CYS A 23 7.68 9.91 19.37
C CYS A 23 6.19 10.18 19.25
N SER A 24 5.36 9.29 19.80
CA SER A 24 3.91 9.46 19.81
C SER A 24 3.45 10.54 20.79
N PRO A 25 2.35 11.28 20.50
CA PRO A 25 1.79 12.22 21.43
C PRO A 25 1.21 11.53 22.67
N SER A 26 1.30 12.20 23.79
CA SER A 26 0.61 11.82 25.03
C SER A 26 -0.89 12.23 24.98
N ILE A 27 -1.71 11.62 25.85
CA ILE A 27 -3.13 11.99 25.99
C ILE A 27 -3.31 13.51 26.25
N PRO A 28 -2.54 14.17 27.13
CA PRO A 28 -2.65 15.63 27.32
C PRO A 28 -2.32 16.45 26.08
N GLU A 29 -1.38 16.02 25.24
CA GLU A 29 -1.06 16.72 23.98
C GLU A 29 -2.22 16.61 22.99
N ILE A 30 -2.84 15.43 22.87
CA ILE A 30 -4.05 15.24 22.06
C ILE A 30 -5.23 16.06 22.61
N GLN A 31 -5.41 16.11 23.95
CA GLN A 31 -6.43 16.95 24.58
C GLN A 31 -6.28 18.42 24.20
N ARG A 32 -5.07 18.94 24.26
CA ARG A 32 -4.75 20.35 23.95
C ARG A 32 -5.04 20.67 22.48
N GLU A 33 -4.60 19.80 21.58
CA GLU A 33 -4.79 19.98 20.13
C GLU A 33 -6.27 20.00 19.74
N PHE A 34 -7.07 19.12 20.31
CA PHE A 34 -8.48 18.94 19.91
C PHE A 34 -9.49 19.61 20.85
N GLY A 35 -9.04 20.31 21.88
CA GLY A 35 -9.93 20.94 22.86
C GLY A 35 -10.77 19.96 23.67
N ILE A 36 -10.30 18.71 23.84
CA ILE A 36 -11.04 17.65 24.55
C ILE A 36 -10.78 17.81 26.04
N ARG A 37 -11.81 18.19 26.82
CA ARG A 37 -11.67 18.48 28.26
C ARG A 37 -11.36 17.24 29.10
N SER A 38 -11.83 16.07 28.70
CA SER A 38 -11.69 14.83 29.49
C SER A 38 -10.65 13.90 28.89
N PRO A 39 -9.70 13.36 29.67
CA PRO A 39 -8.81 12.29 29.24
C PRO A 39 -9.58 11.06 28.72
N ASN A 40 -10.75 10.76 29.31
CA ASN A 40 -11.60 9.65 28.87
C ASN A 40 -12.18 9.87 27.47
N GLY A 41 -12.41 11.12 27.05
CA GLY A 41 -12.83 11.45 25.68
C GLY A 41 -11.76 11.08 24.66
N VAL A 42 -10.50 11.42 24.95
CA VAL A 42 -9.36 10.98 24.11
C VAL A 42 -9.22 9.47 24.14
N ALA A 43 -9.27 8.85 25.31
CA ALA A 43 -9.17 7.39 25.46
C ALA A 43 -10.26 6.65 24.67
N GLY A 44 -11.47 7.19 24.60
CA GLY A 44 -12.56 6.66 23.79
C GLY A 44 -12.26 6.69 22.28
N HIS A 45 -11.72 7.80 21.77
CA HIS A 45 -11.29 7.88 20.37
C HIS A 45 -10.12 6.94 20.06
N LEU A 46 -9.13 6.85 20.95
CA LEU A 46 -8.00 5.94 20.78
C LEU A 46 -8.46 4.47 20.82
N LYS A 47 -9.37 4.11 21.73
CA LYS A 47 -9.96 2.76 21.75
C LYS A 47 -10.70 2.41 20.47
N ALA A 48 -11.42 3.38 19.90
CA ALA A 48 -12.11 3.20 18.62
C ALA A 48 -11.13 3.06 17.43
N LEU A 49 -10.01 3.81 17.42
CA LEU A 49 -8.95 3.67 16.42
C LEU A 49 -8.24 2.32 16.56
N GLU A 50 -7.99 1.86 17.77
CA GLU A 50 -7.41 0.55 18.06
C GLU A 50 -8.32 -0.59 17.62
N ALA A 51 -9.62 -0.51 17.92
CA ALA A 51 -10.62 -1.48 17.48
C ALA A 51 -10.75 -1.52 15.94
N LYS A 52 -10.40 -0.44 15.26
CA LYS A 52 -10.33 -0.36 13.79
C LYS A 52 -8.97 -0.77 13.22
N GLY A 53 -8.04 -1.20 14.07
CA GLY A 53 -6.72 -1.70 13.67
C GLY A 53 -5.77 -0.66 13.08
N VAL A 54 -6.01 0.64 13.28
CA VAL A 54 -5.15 1.72 12.74
C VAL A 54 -4.11 2.22 13.74
N ILE A 55 -4.28 1.90 15.01
CA ILE A 55 -3.28 2.11 16.06
C ILE A 55 -3.21 0.87 16.97
N ARG A 56 -2.08 0.71 17.64
CA ARG A 56 -1.89 -0.23 18.76
C ARG A 56 -1.49 0.57 19.99
N ARG A 57 -1.93 0.14 21.16
CA ARG A 57 -1.56 0.79 22.42
C ARG A 57 -0.81 -0.19 23.30
N ALA A 58 0.43 0.15 23.68
CA ALA A 58 1.15 -0.62 24.66
C ALA A 58 0.52 -0.42 26.05
N GLN A 59 0.53 -1.47 26.87
CA GLN A 59 -0.14 -1.45 28.19
C GLN A 59 0.51 -0.51 29.21
N ARG A 60 1.72 0.01 28.98
CA ARG A 60 2.46 0.88 29.90
C ARG A 60 3.18 2.00 29.15
N GLY A 61 3.02 3.24 29.61
CA GLY A 61 3.76 4.41 29.12
C GLY A 61 2.87 5.57 28.64
N SER A 62 3.32 6.79 28.82
CA SER A 62 2.59 8.01 28.42
C SER A 62 2.59 8.28 26.90
N ARG A 63 3.45 7.60 26.13
CA ARG A 63 3.64 7.74 24.68
C ARG A 63 3.51 6.39 23.96
N SER A 64 2.56 5.58 24.41
CA SER A 64 2.39 4.18 24.02
C SER A 64 1.45 3.96 22.83
N ILE A 65 1.31 4.95 21.95
CA ILE A 65 0.47 4.84 20.75
C ILE A 65 1.38 4.51 19.57
N ASP A 66 1.24 3.30 19.02
CA ASP A 66 1.90 2.89 17.80
C ASP A 66 0.90 2.90 16.65
N LEU A 67 1.33 3.41 15.50
CA LEU A 67 0.52 3.37 14.29
C LEU A 67 0.59 1.96 13.72
N VAL A 68 -0.54 1.32 13.55
CA VAL A 68 -0.60 0.06 12.82
C VAL A 68 -0.64 0.40 11.34
N VAL A 69 0.48 0.24 10.70
CA VAL A 69 0.64 0.57 9.31
C VAL A 69 0.52 -0.72 8.51
N GLN A 70 -0.71 -1.09 8.19
CA GLN A 70 -1.01 -2.27 7.40
C GLN A 70 -1.38 -1.87 5.97
N VAL A 71 -0.74 -2.54 5.02
CA VAL A 71 -1.06 -2.41 3.60
C VAL A 71 -1.84 -3.65 3.19
N PRO A 72 -3.08 -3.51 2.67
CA PRO A 72 -3.88 -4.67 2.27
C PRO A 72 -3.20 -5.42 1.12
N LEU A 73 -3.11 -6.73 1.23
CA LEU A 73 -2.68 -7.62 0.16
C LEU A 73 -3.91 -7.98 -0.68
N LEU A 74 -4.09 -7.32 -1.81
CA LEU A 74 -5.29 -7.43 -2.64
C LEU A 74 -5.31 -8.66 -3.57
N GLY A 75 -4.29 -9.51 -3.55
CA GLY A 75 -4.21 -10.69 -4.39
C GLY A 75 -2.89 -10.83 -5.13
N SER A 76 -2.93 -11.47 -6.29
CA SER A 76 -1.75 -11.74 -7.11
C SER A 76 -1.78 -10.95 -8.41
N ILE A 77 -0.59 -10.64 -8.95
CA ILE A 77 -0.43 -9.98 -10.24
C ILE A 77 0.49 -10.81 -11.16
N ALA A 78 0.06 -10.99 -12.39
CA ALA A 78 0.86 -11.68 -13.40
C ALA A 78 2.06 -10.82 -13.81
N ALA A 79 3.27 -11.31 -13.53
CA ALA A 79 4.50 -10.87 -14.14
C ALA A 79 4.82 -11.83 -15.28
N GLY A 80 3.92 -11.95 -16.24
CA GLY A 80 3.98 -12.83 -17.40
C GLY A 80 3.30 -12.15 -18.60
N LEU A 81 2.83 -12.95 -19.55
CA LEU A 81 1.89 -12.47 -20.55
C LEU A 81 0.61 -12.00 -19.83
N PRO A 82 -0.01 -10.93 -20.32
CA PRO A 82 -1.27 -10.45 -19.76
C PRO A 82 -2.28 -11.61 -19.66
N GLN A 83 -2.95 -11.71 -18.52
CA GLN A 83 -4.01 -12.70 -18.32
C GLN A 83 -5.35 -11.99 -18.19
N PRO A 84 -6.45 -12.57 -18.70
CA PRO A 84 -7.78 -12.02 -18.49
C PRO A 84 -7.98 -11.74 -16.99
N THR A 85 -8.50 -10.57 -16.66
CA THR A 85 -8.86 -10.20 -15.30
C THR A 85 -9.97 -11.11 -14.78
N GLU A 86 -9.59 -12.26 -14.24
CA GLU A 86 -10.37 -12.83 -13.16
C GLU A 86 -10.17 -11.85 -12.01
N GLY A 87 -11.25 -11.19 -11.61
CA GLY A 87 -11.25 -9.98 -10.79
C GLY A 87 -10.23 -10.01 -9.67
N VAL A 88 -9.58 -8.88 -9.44
CA VAL A 88 -8.75 -8.66 -8.26
C VAL A 88 -9.57 -9.12 -7.05
N GLY A 89 -9.34 -10.35 -6.58
CA GLY A 89 -9.91 -10.75 -5.32
C GLY A 89 -10.82 -11.94 -5.23
N GLU A 90 -10.79 -12.96 -6.09
CA GLU A 90 -11.58 -14.17 -5.80
C GLU A 90 -10.80 -15.33 -5.19
N ASP A 91 -9.49 -15.25 -5.04
CA ASP A 91 -8.76 -16.17 -4.15
C ASP A 91 -8.78 -15.74 -2.68
N GLY A 92 -9.39 -14.62 -2.37
CA GLY A 92 -9.76 -14.18 -1.02
C GLY A 92 -11.16 -14.65 -0.71
N GLY A 93 -11.31 -15.90 -0.29
CA GLY A 93 -12.58 -16.45 0.17
C GLY A 93 -13.32 -15.49 1.09
N GLY A 94 -14.62 -15.43 0.87
CA GLY A 94 -15.62 -14.56 1.45
C GLY A 94 -15.35 -14.01 2.85
N GLY A 95 -15.60 -12.73 3.03
CA GLY A 95 -15.95 -12.11 4.32
C GLY A 95 -14.92 -12.12 5.44
N GLY A 96 -13.73 -12.66 5.24
CA GLY A 96 -12.64 -12.66 6.18
C GLY A 96 -11.70 -11.46 5.96
N ASP A 97 -11.04 -10.99 7.01
CA ASP A 97 -10.02 -9.95 6.95
C ASP A 97 -9.02 -10.26 5.83
N LEU A 98 -8.88 -9.35 4.86
CA LEU A 98 -7.84 -9.43 3.84
C LEU A 98 -6.47 -9.55 4.54
N PRO A 99 -5.57 -10.43 4.09
CA PRO A 99 -4.23 -10.50 4.65
C PRO A 99 -3.55 -9.13 4.45
N TYR A 100 -2.88 -8.66 5.49
CA TYR A 100 -2.18 -7.38 5.48
C TYR A 100 -0.66 -7.61 5.52
N VAL A 101 0.06 -6.71 4.89
CA VAL A 101 1.50 -6.60 5.10
C VAL A 101 1.73 -5.61 6.24
N ASP A 102 2.31 -6.08 7.33
CA ASP A 102 2.68 -5.25 8.48
C ASP A 102 3.97 -4.48 8.14
N MET A 103 3.86 -3.17 8.07
CA MET A 103 4.94 -2.27 7.67
C MET A 103 5.74 -1.73 8.85
N GLU A 104 5.26 -1.94 10.09
CA GLU A 104 5.88 -1.36 11.29
C GLU A 104 7.32 -1.85 11.48
N ASN A 105 7.53 -3.15 11.31
CA ASN A 105 8.85 -3.77 11.44
C ASN A 105 9.83 -3.43 10.31
N LEU A 106 9.35 -2.83 9.22
CA LEU A 106 10.15 -2.46 8.06
C LEU A 106 10.62 -1.00 8.10
N GLY A 107 10.26 -0.26 9.13
CA GLY A 107 10.57 1.17 9.25
C GLY A 107 9.94 2.03 8.15
N LEU A 108 8.92 1.50 7.48
CA LEU A 108 8.31 2.11 6.31
C LEU A 108 6.97 2.73 6.68
N ARG A 109 6.68 3.87 6.06
CA ARG A 109 5.44 4.60 6.24
C ARG A 109 4.65 4.58 4.94
N PRO A 110 3.71 3.63 4.77
CA PRO A 110 2.85 3.65 3.59
C PRO A 110 1.99 4.91 3.61
N LYS A 111 1.80 5.45 2.43
CA LYS A 111 0.83 6.51 2.19
C LYS A 111 -0.57 5.92 2.08
N ARG A 112 -1.60 6.73 2.34
CA ARG A 112 -2.98 6.36 2.04
C ARG A 112 -3.12 5.91 0.58
N GLY A 113 -3.90 4.85 0.37
CA GLY A 113 -4.15 4.31 -0.97
C GLY A 113 -3.03 3.40 -1.49
N MET A 114 -2.06 3.00 -0.64
CA MET A 114 -1.16 1.91 -0.98
C MET A 114 -1.81 0.56 -0.79
N TYR A 115 -1.46 -0.37 -1.65
CA TYR A 115 -1.86 -1.76 -1.57
C TYR A 115 -0.68 -2.67 -1.93
N ALA A 116 -0.78 -3.93 -1.59
CA ALA A 116 0.22 -4.95 -1.90
C ALA A 116 -0.35 -5.97 -2.88
N LEU A 117 0.53 -6.51 -3.72
CA LEU A 117 0.23 -7.61 -4.64
C LEU A 117 1.34 -8.64 -4.58
N ARG A 118 0.99 -9.92 -4.70
CA ARG A 118 1.95 -11.02 -4.84
C ARG A 118 2.29 -11.21 -6.32
N VAL A 119 3.57 -11.25 -6.63
CA VAL A 119 4.06 -11.44 -8.00
C VAL A 119 3.96 -12.90 -8.40
N ARG A 120 3.45 -13.15 -9.61
CA ARG A 120 3.46 -14.47 -10.28
C ARG A 120 4.18 -14.37 -11.60
N GLY A 121 5.13 -15.27 -11.85
CA GLY A 121 5.94 -15.33 -13.06
C GLY A 121 7.22 -14.51 -12.99
N ASP A 122 7.97 -14.48 -14.09
CA ASP A 122 9.37 -14.05 -14.12
C ASP A 122 9.67 -12.90 -15.09
N SER A 123 8.66 -12.23 -15.65
CA SER A 123 8.88 -11.18 -16.66
C SER A 123 9.63 -9.96 -16.13
N MET A 124 9.78 -9.83 -14.82
CA MET A 124 10.45 -8.72 -14.16
C MET A 124 11.74 -9.13 -13.45
N LYS A 125 12.28 -10.32 -13.75
CA LYS A 125 13.44 -10.89 -13.05
C LYS A 125 14.71 -10.05 -13.18
N ASP A 126 14.94 -9.39 -14.32
CA ASP A 126 16.12 -8.56 -14.54
C ASP A 126 16.02 -7.20 -13.80
N ALA A 127 14.83 -6.87 -13.30
CA ALA A 127 14.61 -5.80 -12.32
C ALA A 127 14.64 -6.31 -10.87
N ALA A 128 15.13 -7.53 -10.63
CA ALA A 128 15.17 -8.21 -9.34
C ALA A 128 13.80 -8.40 -8.67
N ILE A 129 12.72 -8.46 -9.44
CA ILE A 129 11.38 -8.81 -8.98
C ILE A 129 11.09 -10.23 -9.44
N LEU A 130 10.96 -11.13 -8.47
CA LEU A 130 10.85 -12.58 -8.70
C LEU A 130 9.44 -13.06 -8.33
N GLU A 131 9.12 -14.26 -8.80
CA GLU A 131 7.91 -14.96 -8.40
C GLU A 131 7.85 -15.12 -6.88
N GLY A 132 6.68 -14.90 -6.29
CA GLY A 132 6.44 -14.95 -4.84
C GLY A 132 6.71 -13.66 -4.10
N ASP A 133 7.43 -12.71 -4.69
CA ASP A 133 7.64 -11.38 -4.09
C ASP A 133 6.32 -10.68 -3.81
N ILE A 134 6.32 -9.79 -2.82
CA ILE A 134 5.24 -8.87 -2.58
C ILE A 134 5.68 -7.48 -3.03
N VAL A 135 4.92 -6.87 -3.94
CA VAL A 135 5.14 -5.49 -4.38
C VAL A 135 4.17 -4.56 -3.67
N LEU A 136 4.70 -3.45 -3.14
CA LEU A 136 3.90 -2.36 -2.58
C LEU A 136 3.65 -1.32 -3.66
N VAL A 137 2.40 -1.01 -3.88
CA VAL A 137 1.92 -0.18 -4.98
C VAL A 137 1.23 1.07 -4.43
N GLU A 138 1.61 2.23 -4.92
CA GLU A 138 0.90 3.49 -4.68
C GLU A 138 -0.17 3.66 -5.76
N ALA A 139 -1.46 3.66 -5.36
CA ALA A 139 -2.58 3.77 -6.29
C ALA A 139 -2.58 5.10 -7.05
N ALA A 140 -2.87 5.03 -8.34
CA ALA A 140 -3.14 6.16 -9.26
C ALA A 140 -2.22 7.39 -9.15
N PRO A 141 -0.91 7.29 -8.89
CA PRO A 141 -0.02 8.43 -9.09
C PRO A 141 0.11 8.71 -10.58
N GLN A 142 0.49 9.94 -10.94
CA GLN A 142 0.91 10.22 -12.30
C GLN A 142 2.25 9.51 -12.57
N PRO A 143 2.29 8.46 -13.39
CA PRO A 143 3.49 7.69 -13.59
C PRO A 143 4.49 8.45 -14.48
N LYS A 144 5.77 8.19 -14.25
CA LYS A 144 6.85 8.68 -15.11
C LYS A 144 7.43 7.52 -15.92
N ALA A 145 7.95 7.82 -17.09
CA ALA A 145 8.72 6.84 -17.85
C ALA A 145 9.87 6.26 -17.01
N GLY A 146 10.11 4.97 -17.14
CA GLY A 146 11.11 4.23 -16.37
C GLY A 146 10.59 3.61 -15.08
N GLN A 147 9.40 3.98 -14.60
CA GLN A 147 8.84 3.38 -13.38
C GLN A 147 8.23 2.00 -13.66
N ILE A 148 8.28 1.14 -12.65
CA ILE A 148 7.57 -0.15 -12.67
C ILE A 148 6.15 0.11 -12.21
N VAL A 149 5.18 -0.35 -13.00
CA VAL A 149 3.77 -0.05 -12.82
C VAL A 149 2.92 -1.31 -12.81
N VAL A 150 1.82 -1.23 -12.09
CA VAL A 150 0.67 -2.11 -12.27
C VAL A 150 -0.22 -1.42 -13.30
N ALA A 151 -0.48 -2.08 -14.41
CA ALA A 151 -1.23 -1.53 -15.52
C ALA A 151 -2.28 -2.52 -16.03
N LEU A 152 -3.42 -1.96 -16.44
CA LEU A 152 -4.41 -2.64 -17.26
C LEU A 152 -4.12 -2.26 -18.71
N ILE A 153 -3.81 -3.24 -19.55
CA ILE A 153 -3.57 -3.08 -20.97
C ILE A 153 -4.50 -4.00 -21.75
N ASP A 154 -5.30 -3.42 -22.63
CA ASP A 154 -6.27 -4.16 -23.46
C ASP A 154 -7.17 -5.13 -22.65
N GLY A 155 -7.56 -4.74 -21.43
CA GLY A 155 -8.39 -5.53 -20.51
C GLY A 155 -7.63 -6.48 -19.58
N GLU A 156 -6.31 -6.53 -19.62
CA GLU A 156 -5.49 -7.46 -18.84
C GLU A 156 -4.53 -6.74 -17.88
N THR A 157 -4.49 -7.20 -16.63
CA THR A 157 -3.62 -6.61 -15.60
C THR A 157 -2.23 -7.22 -15.62
N THR A 158 -1.19 -6.38 -15.58
CA THR A 158 0.20 -6.83 -15.62
C THR A 158 1.14 -5.90 -14.85
N LEU A 159 2.31 -6.44 -14.49
CA LEU A 159 3.42 -5.72 -13.87
C LEU A 159 4.54 -5.56 -14.89
N LYS A 160 4.87 -4.32 -15.26
CA LYS A 160 5.87 -4.01 -16.29
C LYS A 160 6.56 -2.68 -16.01
N ARG A 161 7.64 -2.39 -16.74
CA ARG A 161 8.22 -1.05 -16.81
C ARG A 161 7.47 -0.20 -17.81
N LEU A 162 7.07 0.98 -17.38
CA LEU A 162 6.44 1.97 -18.26
C LEU A 162 7.51 2.69 -19.07
N VAL A 163 7.38 2.68 -20.38
CA VAL A 163 8.31 3.32 -21.31
C VAL A 163 7.58 4.37 -22.14
N HIS A 164 8.23 5.51 -22.35
CA HIS A 164 7.78 6.55 -23.28
C HIS A 164 8.89 6.80 -24.29
N GLN A 165 8.64 6.45 -25.54
CA GLN A 165 9.62 6.65 -26.62
C GLN A 165 8.91 7.07 -27.91
N ARG A 166 9.47 8.06 -28.61
CA ARG A 166 8.94 8.59 -29.88
C ARG A 166 7.45 8.98 -29.79
N GLY A 167 7.06 9.58 -28.64
CA GLY A 167 5.68 10.02 -28.39
C GLY A 167 4.68 8.90 -28.06
N ARG A 168 5.13 7.66 -27.87
CA ARG A 168 4.27 6.51 -27.56
C ARG A 168 4.58 5.94 -26.19
N TRP A 169 3.54 5.56 -25.45
CA TRP A 169 3.63 4.84 -24.22
C TRP A 169 3.46 3.34 -24.48
N TYR A 170 4.31 2.53 -23.87
CA TYR A 170 4.21 1.08 -23.92
C TYR A 170 4.77 0.45 -22.63
N LEU A 171 4.54 -0.84 -22.46
CA LEU A 171 5.00 -1.60 -21.32
C LEU A 171 6.10 -2.56 -21.74
N LYS A 172 7.22 -2.54 -21.01
CA LYS A 172 8.38 -3.39 -21.26
C LYS A 172 8.59 -4.35 -20.09
N ALA A 173 8.79 -5.62 -20.42
CA ALA A 173 9.26 -6.61 -19.46
C ALA A 173 10.73 -6.38 -19.13
N GLU A 174 11.13 -6.71 -17.94
CA GLU A 174 12.53 -6.84 -17.52
C GLU A 174 12.93 -8.33 -17.58
N ASN A 175 12.77 -8.90 -18.76
CA ASN A 175 13.17 -10.24 -19.15
C ASN A 175 13.08 -10.33 -20.68
N ALA A 176 14.19 -10.61 -21.34
CA ALA A 176 14.27 -10.65 -22.79
C ALA A 176 13.39 -11.73 -23.45
N ALA A 177 12.91 -12.71 -22.68
CA ALA A 177 11.99 -13.75 -23.20
C ALA A 177 10.57 -13.22 -23.46
N TYR A 178 10.24 -11.99 -23.01
CA TYR A 178 8.92 -11.41 -23.13
C TYR A 178 8.91 -10.22 -24.11
N PRO A 179 7.90 -10.14 -24.99
CA PRO A 179 7.78 -9.02 -25.93
C PRO A 179 7.40 -7.73 -25.20
N GLU A 180 7.67 -6.61 -25.87
CA GLU A 180 7.11 -5.31 -25.50
C GLU A 180 5.60 -5.29 -25.75
N LEU A 181 4.84 -4.72 -24.82
CA LEU A 181 3.39 -4.62 -24.91
C LEU A 181 3.01 -3.21 -25.33
N VAL A 182 2.69 -3.05 -26.60
CA VAL A 182 2.14 -1.80 -27.15
C VAL A 182 0.61 -1.87 -27.06
N PRO A 183 -0.06 -0.94 -26.39
CA PRO A 183 -1.51 -0.95 -26.28
C PRO A 183 -2.16 -0.86 -27.65
N LYS A 184 -3.15 -1.71 -27.91
CA LYS A 184 -3.96 -1.70 -29.13
C LYS A 184 -5.20 -0.83 -28.97
N ALA A 185 -5.76 -0.80 -27.74
CA ALA A 185 -6.91 0.00 -27.39
C ALA A 185 -6.58 0.90 -26.19
N ASP A 186 -6.42 0.32 -25.00
CA ASP A 186 -6.32 1.10 -23.76
C ASP A 186 -5.10 0.72 -22.91
N LEU A 187 -4.51 1.73 -22.29
CA LEU A 187 -3.50 1.58 -21.25
C LEU A 187 -3.90 2.43 -20.04
N VAL A 188 -4.27 1.76 -18.97
CA VAL A 188 -4.62 2.41 -17.69
C VAL A 188 -3.60 2.03 -16.64
N ILE A 189 -2.93 3.02 -16.06
CA ILE A 189 -2.01 2.77 -14.94
C ILE A 189 -2.81 2.74 -13.64
N GLN A 190 -2.82 1.60 -12.97
CA GLN A 190 -3.51 1.38 -11.70
C GLN A 190 -2.66 1.81 -10.51
N GLY A 191 -1.31 1.76 -10.66
CA GLY A 191 -0.41 2.21 -9.62
C GLY A 191 1.06 2.06 -9.99
N VAL A 192 1.92 2.64 -9.15
CA VAL A 192 3.38 2.59 -9.28
C VAL A 192 3.96 1.77 -8.16
N VAL A 193 4.83 0.82 -8.49
CA VAL A 193 5.58 0.03 -7.49
C VAL A 193 6.57 0.93 -6.78
N LYS A 194 6.51 0.90 -5.46
CA LYS A 194 7.41 1.68 -4.58
C LYS A 194 8.43 0.80 -3.88
N MET A 195 8.11 -0.47 -3.69
CA MET A 195 8.93 -1.38 -2.93
C MET A 195 8.65 -2.83 -3.30
N VAL A 196 9.66 -3.65 -3.11
CA VAL A 196 9.58 -5.11 -3.20
C VAL A 196 9.95 -5.68 -1.84
N LEU A 197 9.15 -6.60 -1.36
CA LEU A 197 9.39 -7.35 -0.14
C LEU A 197 9.60 -8.82 -0.50
N ARG A 198 10.68 -9.39 0.00
CA ARG A 198 10.99 -10.82 -0.15
C ARG A 198 11.40 -11.38 1.20
N GLN A 199 10.78 -12.47 1.58
CA GLN A 199 11.28 -13.28 2.69
C GLN A 199 12.35 -14.20 2.14
N ILE A 200 13.49 -14.22 2.79
CA ILE A 200 14.61 -15.13 2.48
C ILE A 200 14.68 -16.08 3.65
N ASP A 201 14.54 -17.35 3.38
CA ASP A 201 14.65 -18.46 4.36
C ASP A 201 16.12 -18.72 4.72
#